data_7fb0ce599a46f2e69c699cbfad70a744
#
_entry.id   7fb0ce599a46f2e69c699cbfad70a744
#
_cell.length_a   1.000
_cell.length_b   1.000
_cell.length_c   1.000
_cell.angle_alpha   90.00
_cell.angle_beta   90.00
_cell.angle_gamma   90.00
#
_symmetry.space_group_name_H-M   'P 1'
#
loop_
_entity.id
_entity.type
_entity.pdbx_description
1 polymer ?
#
loop_
_entity_poly.entity_id
_entity_poly.type
_entity_poly.pdbx_seq_one_letter_code
_entity_poly.pdbx_strand_id
1 'polypeptide(L)'
;GYALEYSYEFFSVLLNGFVLGFICTYITTYKKSYEKENMYLSLFSNSIRTFILGYVLVLVILLVLTISDSSYLNELDMSSYSNGLNLFTILPQIASYMWAFANGISVTIINSTVSMFTLSSSSLFGDTKLMFYAMGALSMLILLLNGYKLRFKYNTDSIRPIIVFSIYYAFLMGILALFSTFILDSNINFFNTTNYGTTLIMQFKVLQAIVISFVYSFVISLIGYKLNSAD
;
A
#
# COMPACT_ATOMS: atom_id res chain seq x y z
N GLY A 1 27.15 20.06 -13.16
CA GLY A 1 26.79 18.70 -12.70
C GLY A 1 25.85 18.84 -11.52
N TYR A 2 24.66 18.33 -11.63
CA TYR A 2 23.69 18.31 -10.55
C TYR A 2 24.05 17.12 -9.66
N ALA A 3 24.49 17.37 -8.41
CA ALA A 3 24.63 16.35 -7.39
C ALA A 3 23.33 16.30 -6.60
N LEU A 4 22.47 15.34 -6.88
CA LEU A 4 21.37 14.98 -6.02
C LEU A 4 21.96 14.06 -4.92
N GLU A 5 22.16 14.59 -3.73
CA GLU A 5 22.53 13.79 -2.57
C GLU A 5 21.29 13.07 -2.05
N TYR A 6 21.20 11.77 -2.26
CA TYR A 6 20.20 10.91 -1.66
C TYR A 6 20.78 10.34 -0.37
N SER A 7 20.34 10.82 0.76
CA SER A 7 20.59 10.14 2.02
C SER A 7 19.44 9.16 2.29
N TYR A 8 19.55 7.97 1.76
CA TYR A 8 18.76 6.86 2.30
C TYR A 8 19.33 6.53 3.68
N GLU A 9 18.51 6.59 4.70
CA GLU A 9 18.90 5.98 5.97
C GLU A 9 18.96 4.47 5.75
N PHE A 10 20.14 3.98 5.41
CA PHE A 10 20.44 2.56 5.19
C PHE A 10 19.87 1.68 6.30
N PHE A 11 19.95 2.14 7.56
CA PHE A 11 19.38 1.47 8.70
C PHE A 11 17.85 1.36 8.66
N SER A 12 17.14 2.36 8.18
CA SER A 12 15.68 2.34 8.06
C SER A 12 15.23 1.29 7.02
N VAL A 13 15.90 1.24 5.87
CA VAL A 13 15.59 0.26 4.81
C VAL A 13 15.92 -1.15 5.27
N LEU A 14 17.05 -1.33 5.96
CA LEU A 14 17.50 -2.63 6.47
C LEU A 14 16.58 -3.13 7.61
N LEU A 15 16.18 -2.23 8.51
CA LEU A 15 15.27 -2.54 9.61
C LEU A 15 13.88 -2.90 9.07
N ASN A 16 13.37 -2.17 8.09
CA ASN A 16 12.09 -2.48 7.43
C ASN A 16 12.13 -3.83 6.73
N GLY A 17 13.20 -4.13 5.99
CA GLY A 17 13.39 -5.44 5.35
C GLY A 17 13.48 -6.57 6.37
N PHE A 18 14.22 -6.35 7.47
CA PHE A 18 14.38 -7.33 8.55
C PHE A 18 13.05 -7.58 9.28
N VAL A 19 12.33 -6.54 9.67
CA VAL A 19 11.04 -6.64 10.36
C VAL A 19 10.01 -7.35 9.49
N LEU A 20 9.89 -6.96 8.23
CA LEU A 20 8.98 -7.61 7.28
C LEU A 20 9.39 -9.07 7.04
N GLY A 21 10.68 -9.35 6.83
CA GLY A 21 11.20 -10.70 6.64
C GLY A 21 10.98 -11.58 7.87
N PHE A 22 11.24 -11.05 9.07
CA PHE A 22 11.01 -11.75 10.33
C PHE A 22 9.52 -12.07 10.55
N ILE A 23 8.64 -11.09 10.35
CA ILE A 23 7.19 -11.27 10.48
C ILE A 23 6.71 -12.34 9.48
N CYS A 24 7.11 -12.27 8.22
CA CYS A 24 6.75 -13.26 7.21
C CYS A 24 7.26 -14.67 7.54
N THR A 25 8.52 -14.78 7.98
CA THR A 25 9.12 -16.07 8.34
C THR A 25 8.49 -16.64 9.60
N TYR A 26 8.28 -15.83 10.64
CA TYR A 26 7.64 -16.24 11.88
C TYR A 26 6.23 -16.78 11.63
N ILE A 27 5.43 -16.08 10.82
CA ILE A 27 4.05 -16.46 10.51
C ILE A 27 3.99 -17.75 9.69
N THR A 28 4.90 -17.93 8.72
CA THR A 28 4.94 -19.14 7.90
C THR A 28 5.38 -20.35 8.71
N THR A 29 6.31 -20.17 9.65
CA THR A 29 6.82 -21.25 10.49
C THR A 29 5.86 -21.62 11.62
N TYR A 30 5.22 -20.62 12.24
CA TYR A 30 4.28 -20.82 13.35
C TYR A 30 2.95 -21.45 12.91
N LYS A 31 2.63 -21.36 11.63
CA LYS A 31 1.37 -21.82 11.03
C LYS A 31 1.10 -23.32 11.23
N LYS A 32 2.12 -24.15 11.26
CA LYS A 32 1.94 -25.62 11.20
C LYS A 32 1.34 -26.24 12.46
N SER A 33 1.47 -25.58 13.62
CA SER A 33 1.10 -26.16 14.92
C SER A 33 -0.18 -25.59 15.56
N TYR A 34 -0.53 -24.34 15.33
CA TYR A 34 -1.55 -23.62 16.10
C TYR A 34 -2.79 -23.15 15.31
N GLU A 35 -2.81 -23.25 13.99
CA GLU A 35 -3.94 -22.75 13.17
C GLU A 35 -5.29 -23.44 13.47
N LYS A 36 -5.27 -24.62 14.05
CA LYS A 36 -6.48 -25.39 14.39
C LYS A 36 -7.19 -24.90 15.65
N GLU A 37 -6.50 -24.21 16.56
CA GLU A 37 -7.03 -23.95 17.91
C GLU A 37 -7.40 -22.49 18.18
N ASN A 38 -6.80 -21.49 17.47
CA ASN A 38 -7.02 -20.08 17.78
C ASN A 38 -7.52 -19.26 16.58
N MET A 39 -8.80 -18.90 16.61
CA MET A 39 -9.44 -18.08 15.58
C MET A 39 -8.70 -16.76 15.35
N TYR A 40 -8.25 -16.09 16.41
CA TYR A 40 -7.59 -14.78 16.30
C TYR A 40 -6.26 -14.87 15.58
N LEU A 41 -5.44 -15.88 15.88
CA LEU A 41 -4.16 -16.10 15.21
C LEU A 41 -4.36 -16.44 13.73
N SER A 42 -5.38 -17.24 13.44
CA SER A 42 -5.75 -17.58 12.06
C SER A 42 -6.18 -16.35 11.26
N LEU A 43 -6.97 -15.45 11.87
CA LEU A 43 -7.39 -14.21 11.24
C LEU A 43 -6.25 -13.22 11.04
N PHE A 44 -5.32 -13.14 12.01
CA PHE A 44 -4.09 -12.36 11.88
C PHE A 44 -3.24 -12.84 10.70
N SER A 45 -2.97 -14.15 10.63
CA SER A 45 -2.26 -14.77 9.50
C SER A 45 -2.94 -14.49 8.15
N ASN A 46 -4.29 -14.56 8.13
CA ASN A 46 -5.05 -14.28 6.93
C ASN A 46 -4.97 -12.80 6.52
N SER A 47 -4.99 -11.87 7.48
CA SER A 47 -4.83 -10.43 7.22
C SER A 47 -3.46 -10.13 6.60
N ILE A 48 -2.39 -10.73 7.12
CA ILE A 48 -1.05 -10.57 6.56
C ILE A 48 -0.97 -11.14 5.15
N ARG A 49 -1.55 -12.32 4.90
CA ARG A 49 -1.55 -12.90 3.54
C ARG A 49 -2.30 -12.02 2.56
N THR A 50 -3.45 -11.51 2.95
CA THR A 50 -4.25 -10.61 2.12
C THR A 50 -3.48 -9.33 1.80
N PHE A 51 -2.81 -8.76 2.82
CA PHE A 51 -1.98 -7.58 2.67
C PHE A 51 -0.80 -7.83 1.73
N ILE A 52 -0.01 -8.90 1.97
CA ILE A 52 1.16 -9.23 1.14
C ILE A 52 0.74 -9.57 -0.29
N LEU A 53 -0.33 -10.35 -0.47
CA LEU A 53 -0.84 -10.70 -1.80
C LEU A 53 -1.17 -9.45 -2.60
N GLY A 54 -1.89 -8.51 -2.01
CA GLY A 54 -2.26 -7.27 -2.67
C GLY A 54 -1.04 -6.40 -3.00
N TYR A 55 -0.14 -6.22 -2.04
CA TYR A 55 1.10 -5.46 -2.24
C TYR A 55 1.98 -6.06 -3.36
N VAL A 56 2.19 -7.38 -3.34
CA VAL A 56 2.99 -8.08 -4.36
C VAL A 56 2.35 -8.00 -5.74
N LEU A 57 1.02 -8.13 -5.83
CA LEU A 57 0.32 -7.97 -7.10
C LEU A 57 0.50 -6.56 -7.67
N VAL A 58 0.36 -5.52 -6.85
CA VAL A 58 0.62 -4.14 -7.28
C VAL A 58 2.07 -3.99 -7.74
N LEU A 59 3.04 -4.51 -6.98
CA LEU A 59 4.45 -4.45 -7.34
C LEU A 59 4.73 -5.14 -8.69
N VAL A 60 4.15 -6.33 -8.92
CA VAL A 60 4.30 -7.07 -10.19
C VAL A 60 3.68 -6.28 -11.35
N ILE A 61 2.49 -5.70 -11.16
CA ILE A 61 1.85 -4.88 -12.19
C ILE A 61 2.72 -3.68 -12.53
N LEU A 62 3.25 -2.98 -11.53
CA LEU A 62 4.16 -1.85 -11.74
C LEU A 62 5.45 -2.27 -12.46
N LEU A 63 6.02 -3.41 -12.12
CA LEU A 63 7.18 -3.97 -12.82
C LEU A 63 6.88 -4.21 -14.31
N VAL A 64 5.75 -4.84 -14.61
CA VAL A 64 5.34 -5.12 -15.99
C VAL A 64 5.11 -3.82 -16.75
N LEU A 65 4.41 -2.84 -16.14
CA LEU A 65 4.19 -1.53 -16.75
C LEU A 65 5.50 -0.81 -17.03
N THR A 66 6.44 -0.81 -16.08
CA THR A 66 7.75 -0.16 -16.24
C THR A 66 8.58 -0.76 -17.37
N ILE A 67 8.50 -2.08 -17.56
CA ILE A 67 9.20 -2.76 -18.65
C ILE A 67 8.53 -2.47 -20.00
N SER A 68 7.19 -2.38 -20.01
CA SER A 68 6.42 -2.19 -21.25
C SER A 68 6.38 -0.72 -21.68
N ASP A 69 6.16 0.19 -20.75
CA ASP A 69 6.07 1.63 -20.99
C ASP A 69 6.36 2.39 -19.69
N SER A 70 7.44 3.15 -19.69
CA SER A 70 7.85 3.97 -18.54
C SER A 70 7.23 5.37 -18.52
N SER A 71 6.30 5.66 -19.42
CA SER A 71 5.69 7.01 -19.54
C SER A 71 4.99 7.48 -18.25
N TYR A 72 4.40 6.54 -17.49
CA TYR A 72 3.77 6.87 -16.21
C TYR A 72 4.76 7.42 -15.15
N LEU A 73 6.06 7.09 -15.26
CA LEU A 73 7.09 7.66 -14.38
C LEU A 73 7.31 9.15 -14.67
N ASN A 74 7.12 9.56 -15.92
CA ASN A 74 7.19 10.97 -16.31
C ASN A 74 6.04 11.76 -15.70
N GLU A 75 4.82 11.19 -15.69
CA GLU A 75 3.65 11.81 -15.07
C GLU A 75 3.74 11.92 -13.54
N LEU A 76 4.48 11.00 -12.92
CA LEU A 76 4.79 11.04 -11.49
C LEU A 76 6.01 11.93 -11.18
N ASP A 77 6.54 12.65 -12.17
CA ASP A 77 7.77 13.46 -12.07
C ASP A 77 9.02 12.67 -11.63
N MET A 78 9.02 11.38 -11.94
CA MET A 78 10.07 10.43 -11.55
C MET A 78 10.96 9.98 -12.73
N SER A 79 10.95 10.72 -13.83
CA SER A 79 11.73 10.37 -15.05
C SER A 79 13.23 10.28 -14.83
N SER A 80 13.77 11.05 -13.88
CA SER A 80 15.19 11.02 -13.51
C SER A 80 15.63 9.68 -12.90
N TYR A 81 14.68 8.85 -12.45
CA TYR A 81 14.91 7.55 -11.83
C TYR A 81 14.80 6.35 -12.80
N SER A 82 14.57 6.61 -14.08
CA SER A 82 14.45 5.57 -15.12
C SER A 82 15.73 4.74 -15.36
N ASN A 83 16.85 5.13 -14.75
CA ASN A 83 18.11 4.40 -14.86
C ASN A 83 18.13 3.18 -13.92
N GLY A 84 18.10 2.01 -14.48
CA GLY A 84 18.10 0.64 -13.98
C GLY A 84 18.16 0.39 -12.45
N LEU A 85 19.24 0.76 -11.76
CA LEU A 85 19.40 0.50 -10.32
C LEU A 85 18.46 1.35 -9.44
N ASN A 86 18.17 2.59 -9.83
CA ASN A 86 17.31 3.48 -9.07
C ASN A 86 15.85 3.01 -9.14
N LEU A 87 15.47 2.37 -10.23
CA LEU A 87 14.11 1.88 -10.47
C LEU A 87 13.75 0.76 -9.50
N PHE A 88 14.67 -0.18 -9.22
CA PHE A 88 14.44 -1.26 -8.26
C PHE A 88 14.28 -0.78 -6.82
N THR A 89 14.87 0.36 -6.45
CA THR A 89 14.71 0.94 -5.11
C THR A 89 13.42 1.73 -4.95
N ILE A 90 12.92 2.34 -6.02
CA ILE A 90 11.73 3.21 -5.99
C ILE A 90 10.44 2.42 -6.21
N LEU A 91 10.46 1.38 -7.05
CA LEU A 91 9.26 0.59 -7.34
C LEU A 91 8.55 0.01 -6.09
N PRO A 92 9.24 -0.55 -5.09
CA PRO A 92 8.60 -1.00 -3.86
C PRO A 92 7.91 0.14 -3.10
N GLN A 93 8.49 1.34 -3.16
CA GLN A 93 7.92 2.52 -2.51
C GLN A 93 6.67 3.01 -3.24
N ILE A 94 6.73 3.11 -4.57
CA ILE A 94 5.55 3.42 -5.40
C ILE A 94 4.46 2.38 -5.17
N ALA A 95 4.82 1.08 -5.09
CA ALA A 95 3.87 0.01 -4.79
C ALA A 95 3.19 0.20 -3.43
N SER A 96 3.92 0.66 -2.41
CA SER A 96 3.36 0.97 -1.10
C SER A 96 2.34 2.10 -1.18
N TYR A 97 2.65 3.18 -1.92
CA TYR A 97 1.73 4.28 -2.14
C TYR A 97 0.49 3.84 -2.90
N MET A 98 0.67 3.09 -3.98
CA MET A 98 -0.44 2.61 -4.80
C MET A 98 -1.32 1.62 -4.05
N TRP A 99 -0.74 0.74 -3.25
CA TRP A 99 -1.50 -0.20 -2.43
C TRP A 99 -2.30 0.53 -1.35
N ALA A 100 -1.70 1.51 -0.67
CA ALA A 100 -2.40 2.34 0.30
C ALA A 100 -3.54 3.13 -0.36
N PHE A 101 -3.28 3.75 -1.50
CA PHE A 101 -4.27 4.50 -2.27
C PHE A 101 -5.42 3.62 -2.75
N ALA A 102 -5.13 2.41 -3.25
CA ALA A 102 -6.11 1.41 -3.68
C ALA A 102 -7.04 0.97 -2.53
N ASN A 103 -6.59 1.10 -1.28
CA ASN A 103 -7.40 0.86 -0.08
C ASN A 103 -8.12 2.13 0.44
N GLY A 104 -8.20 3.17 -0.38
CA GLY A 104 -8.93 4.41 -0.09
C GLY A 104 -8.17 5.40 0.80
N ILE A 105 -6.91 5.11 1.16
CA ILE A 105 -6.10 6.01 1.99
C ILE A 105 -5.71 7.24 1.18
N SER A 106 -5.85 8.42 1.78
CA SER A 106 -5.46 9.68 1.16
C SER A 106 -3.95 9.89 1.28
N VAL A 107 -3.35 10.31 0.17
CA VAL A 107 -1.94 10.73 0.09
C VAL A 107 -1.90 12.26 0.10
N THR A 108 -1.05 12.83 0.92
CA THR A 108 -0.75 14.26 0.89
C THR A 108 0.53 14.47 0.08
N ILE A 109 0.42 15.21 -1.02
CA ILE A 109 1.53 15.57 -1.90
C ILE A 109 1.68 17.09 -1.82
N ILE A 110 2.78 17.56 -1.28
CA ILE A 110 3.03 18.98 -1.00
C ILE A 110 1.89 19.55 -0.12
N ASN A 111 0.95 20.29 -0.69
CA ASN A 111 -0.20 20.90 -0.01
C ASN A 111 -1.55 20.33 -0.47
N SER A 112 -1.54 19.32 -1.35
CA SER A 112 -2.74 18.72 -1.90
C SER A 112 -2.96 17.34 -1.34
N THR A 113 -4.17 17.05 -0.87
CA THR A 113 -4.55 15.72 -0.38
C THR A 113 -5.44 15.05 -1.42
N VAL A 114 -4.97 13.94 -1.96
CA VAL A 114 -5.68 13.16 -2.97
C VAL A 114 -6.00 11.77 -2.44
N SER A 115 -7.21 11.30 -2.72
CA SER A 115 -7.67 9.94 -2.43
C SER A 115 -8.28 9.34 -3.68
N MET A 116 -8.52 8.04 -3.66
CA MET A 116 -9.23 7.36 -4.75
C MET A 116 -10.61 8.01 -5.05
N PHE A 117 -11.27 8.56 -4.04
CA PHE A 117 -12.58 9.19 -4.17
C PHE A 117 -12.51 10.62 -4.76
N THR A 118 -11.38 11.31 -4.61
CA THR A 118 -11.16 12.67 -5.12
C THR A 118 -10.29 12.70 -6.37
N LEU A 119 -9.87 11.54 -6.86
CA LEU A 119 -8.97 11.40 -8.00
C LEU A 119 -9.53 12.01 -9.29
N SER A 120 -10.86 11.89 -9.52
CA SER A 120 -11.52 12.44 -10.71
C SER A 120 -11.36 13.95 -10.85
N SER A 121 -11.40 14.67 -9.74
CA SER A 121 -11.29 16.13 -9.68
C SER A 121 -9.84 16.63 -9.60
N SER A 122 -8.87 15.74 -9.39
CA SER A 122 -7.45 16.08 -9.31
C SER A 122 -6.84 16.23 -10.70
N SER A 123 -6.04 17.28 -10.92
CA SER A 123 -5.23 17.44 -12.13
C SER A 123 -3.87 16.74 -12.05
N LEU A 124 -3.51 16.18 -10.87
CA LEU A 124 -2.17 15.70 -10.57
C LEU A 124 -1.76 14.41 -11.31
N PHE A 125 -2.72 13.63 -11.81
CA PHE A 125 -2.41 12.27 -12.31
C PHE A 125 -2.77 12.05 -13.80
N GLY A 126 -3.09 13.10 -14.57
CA GLY A 126 -3.30 13.03 -16.01
C GLY A 126 -4.01 11.74 -16.49
N ASP A 127 -3.39 11.06 -17.43
CA ASP A 127 -3.88 9.80 -18.02
C ASP A 127 -3.68 8.56 -17.12
N THR A 128 -2.85 8.66 -16.09
CA THR A 128 -2.61 7.52 -15.15
C THR A 128 -3.77 7.24 -14.20
N LYS A 129 -4.82 8.08 -14.18
CA LYS A 129 -6.03 7.88 -13.33
C LYS A 129 -6.66 6.51 -13.52
N LEU A 130 -6.70 6.02 -14.75
CA LEU A 130 -7.27 4.69 -15.06
C LEU A 130 -6.52 3.57 -14.31
N MET A 131 -5.19 3.67 -14.26
CA MET A 131 -4.35 2.72 -13.52
C MET A 131 -4.70 2.70 -12.03
N PHE A 132 -4.88 3.87 -11.40
CA PHE A 132 -5.26 3.98 -10.00
C PHE A 132 -6.64 3.36 -9.73
N TYR A 133 -7.62 3.57 -10.61
CA TYR A 133 -8.94 2.93 -10.49
C TYR A 133 -8.86 1.42 -10.67
N ALA A 134 -8.03 0.92 -11.59
CA ALA A 134 -7.80 -0.52 -11.76
C ALA A 134 -7.19 -1.15 -10.51
N MET A 135 -6.22 -0.49 -9.88
CA MET A 135 -5.64 -0.93 -8.60
C MET A 135 -6.68 -0.93 -7.46
N GLY A 136 -7.56 0.07 -7.43
CA GLY A 136 -8.68 0.10 -6.48
C GLY A 136 -9.65 -1.07 -6.68
N ALA A 137 -10.02 -1.37 -7.93
CA ALA A 137 -10.85 -2.53 -8.25
C ALA A 137 -10.18 -3.84 -7.85
N LEU A 138 -8.86 -3.97 -8.04
CA LEU A 138 -8.08 -5.11 -7.59
C LEU A 138 -8.12 -5.27 -6.07
N SER A 139 -7.95 -4.18 -5.32
CA SER A 139 -8.05 -4.19 -3.86
C SER A 139 -9.44 -4.63 -3.40
N MET A 140 -10.49 -4.10 -4.00
CA MET A 140 -11.88 -4.52 -3.71
C MET A 140 -12.07 -6.01 -3.96
N LEU A 141 -11.60 -6.53 -5.09
CA LEU A 141 -11.70 -7.94 -5.44
C LEU A 141 -11.01 -8.84 -4.42
N ILE A 142 -9.79 -8.49 -4.01
CA ILE A 142 -9.02 -9.25 -3.02
C ILE A 142 -9.75 -9.30 -1.68
N LEU A 143 -10.26 -8.18 -1.19
CA LEU A 143 -10.99 -8.09 0.07
C LEU A 143 -12.34 -8.82 0.02
N LEU A 144 -13.05 -8.73 -1.12
CA LEU A 144 -14.30 -9.44 -1.34
C LEU A 144 -14.09 -10.96 -1.32
N LEU A 145 -13.09 -11.46 -2.05
CA LEU A 145 -12.73 -12.88 -2.07
C LEU A 145 -12.27 -13.35 -0.69
N ASN A 146 -11.59 -12.49 0.07
CA ASN A 146 -11.23 -12.82 1.44
C ASN A 146 -12.46 -12.96 2.34
N GLY A 147 -13.42 -12.04 2.25
CA GLY A 147 -14.69 -12.14 2.97
C GLY A 147 -15.45 -13.43 2.65
N TYR A 148 -15.55 -13.78 1.37
CA TYR A 148 -16.13 -15.04 0.91
C TYR A 148 -15.46 -16.27 1.53
N LYS A 149 -14.11 -16.31 1.52
CA LYS A 149 -13.33 -17.40 2.14
C LYS A 149 -13.51 -17.47 3.66
N LEU A 150 -13.65 -16.33 4.35
CA LEU A 150 -13.89 -16.29 5.79
C LEU A 150 -15.23 -16.93 6.14
N ARG A 151 -16.28 -16.67 5.36
CA ARG A 151 -17.59 -17.33 5.55
C ARG A 151 -17.47 -18.85 5.42
N PHE A 152 -16.84 -19.32 4.36
CA PHE A 152 -16.64 -20.74 4.14
C PHE A 152 -15.84 -21.40 5.25
N LYS A 153 -14.79 -20.73 5.77
CA LYS A 153 -13.90 -21.28 6.80
C LYS A 153 -14.58 -21.37 8.16
N TYR A 154 -15.32 -20.35 8.56
CA TYR A 154 -15.89 -20.27 9.91
C TYR A 154 -17.33 -20.74 10.00
N ASN A 155 -18.02 -20.83 8.88
CA ASN A 155 -19.41 -21.29 8.75
C ASN A 155 -20.32 -20.78 9.90
N THR A 156 -20.26 -19.50 10.19
CA THR A 156 -20.99 -18.85 11.28
C THR A 156 -21.71 -17.61 10.78
N ASP A 157 -22.88 -17.31 11.32
CA ASP A 157 -23.62 -16.09 11.02
C ASP A 157 -23.05 -14.87 11.72
N SER A 158 -22.10 -15.09 12.62
CA SER A 158 -21.45 -14.02 13.36
C SER A 158 -20.51 -13.20 12.46
N ILE A 159 -20.64 -11.88 12.51
CA ILE A 159 -19.75 -10.93 11.81
C ILE A 159 -18.39 -10.75 12.52
N ARG A 160 -18.19 -11.40 13.68
CA ARG A 160 -16.97 -11.29 14.50
C ARG A 160 -15.69 -11.60 13.72
N PRO A 161 -15.60 -12.64 12.86
CA PRO A 161 -14.40 -12.91 12.09
C PRO A 161 -14.01 -11.75 11.17
N ILE A 162 -15.00 -11.05 10.58
CA ILE A 162 -14.74 -9.91 9.68
C ILE A 162 -14.23 -8.73 10.47
N ILE A 163 -14.84 -8.41 11.61
CA ILE A 163 -14.39 -7.31 12.47
C ILE A 163 -12.95 -7.51 12.88
N VAL A 164 -12.60 -8.69 13.39
CA VAL A 164 -11.24 -9.02 13.84
C VAL A 164 -10.25 -8.98 12.68
N PHE A 165 -10.60 -9.53 11.52
CA PHE A 165 -9.80 -9.44 10.31
C PHE A 165 -9.54 -7.97 9.93
N SER A 166 -10.57 -7.13 9.92
CA SER A 166 -10.47 -5.72 9.51
C SER A 166 -9.62 -4.90 10.49
N ILE A 167 -9.67 -5.22 11.79
CA ILE A 167 -8.79 -4.60 12.79
C ILE A 167 -7.33 -4.92 12.49
N TYR A 168 -6.99 -6.18 12.26
CA TYR A 168 -5.62 -6.58 11.93
C TYR A 168 -5.15 -6.00 10.61
N TYR A 169 -6.02 -5.99 9.60
CA TYR A 169 -5.72 -5.41 8.31
C TYR A 169 -5.45 -3.90 8.39
N ALA A 170 -6.29 -3.17 9.13
CA ALA A 170 -6.12 -1.75 9.37
C ALA A 170 -4.82 -1.43 10.12
N PHE A 171 -4.45 -2.27 11.08
CA PHE A 171 -3.18 -2.14 11.79
C PHE A 171 -1.98 -2.29 10.84
N LEU A 172 -2.01 -3.28 9.94
CA LEU A 172 -0.97 -3.46 8.92
C LEU A 172 -0.89 -2.27 7.96
N MET A 173 -2.03 -1.71 7.56
CA MET A 173 -2.07 -0.51 6.73
C MET A 173 -1.56 0.73 7.47
N GLY A 174 -1.79 0.81 8.78
CA GLY A 174 -1.22 1.85 9.64
C GLY A 174 0.31 1.75 9.72
N ILE A 175 0.85 0.54 9.84
CA ILE A 175 2.30 0.28 9.78
C ILE A 175 2.85 0.70 8.40
N LEU A 176 2.20 0.30 7.31
CA LEU A 176 2.60 0.73 5.98
C LEU A 176 2.64 2.25 5.86
N ALA A 177 1.58 2.94 6.32
CA ALA A 177 1.49 4.40 6.28
C ALA A 177 2.61 5.08 7.10
N LEU A 178 2.96 4.50 8.26
CA LEU A 178 4.02 5.02 9.12
C LEU A 178 5.41 4.97 8.43
N PHE A 179 5.69 3.88 7.71
CA PHE A 179 6.99 3.67 7.07
C PHE A 179 7.07 4.16 5.62
N SER A 180 5.95 4.60 5.02
CA SER A 180 5.91 5.06 3.63
C SER A 180 6.02 6.58 3.49
N THR A 181 6.57 7.29 4.47
CA THR A 181 6.86 8.72 4.31
C THR A 181 8.05 8.91 3.38
N PHE A 182 7.85 9.69 2.32
CA PHE A 182 8.87 9.98 1.32
C PHE A 182 9.13 11.49 1.29
N ILE A 183 10.40 11.87 1.47
CA ILE A 183 10.85 13.25 1.45
C ILE A 183 11.88 13.38 0.34
N LEU A 184 11.57 14.16 -0.67
CA LEU A 184 12.51 14.56 -1.72
C LEU A 184 12.94 16.00 -1.47
N ASP A 185 14.17 16.16 -1.04
CA ASP A 185 14.82 17.48 -0.96
C ASP A 185 15.56 17.74 -2.26
N SER A 186 15.04 18.62 -3.11
CA SER A 186 15.77 19.11 -4.28
C SER A 186 16.44 20.44 -3.93
N ASN A 187 17.69 20.39 -3.50
CA ASN A 187 18.52 21.58 -3.39
C ASN A 187 19.06 21.96 -4.77
N ILE A 188 18.38 22.85 -5.45
CA ILE A 188 18.88 23.41 -6.71
C ILE A 188 19.78 24.61 -6.38
N ASN A 189 21.08 24.38 -6.33
CA ASN A 189 22.07 25.45 -6.24
C ASN A 189 22.24 26.11 -7.61
N PHE A 190 21.48 27.14 -7.92
CA PHE A 190 21.78 28.07 -9.01
C PHE A 190 22.77 29.12 -8.51
N PHE A 191 23.90 29.24 -9.17
CA PHE A 191 24.94 30.27 -9.05
C PHE A 191 24.54 31.46 -8.14
N ASN A 192 24.99 31.43 -6.89
CA ASN A 192 25.07 32.55 -5.92
C ASN A 192 23.83 33.40 -5.61
N THR A 193 22.62 33.01 -6.00
CA THR A 193 21.43 33.77 -5.64
C THR A 193 20.29 32.83 -5.23
N THR A 194 19.94 32.90 -3.93
CA THR A 194 18.75 32.36 -3.28
C THR A 194 18.49 30.85 -3.51
N ASN A 195 18.77 30.06 -2.48
CA ASN A 195 18.39 28.66 -2.37
C ASN A 195 16.86 28.53 -2.42
N TYR A 196 16.30 28.21 -3.56
CA TYR A 196 14.93 27.69 -3.64
C TYR A 196 14.99 26.18 -3.53
N GLY A 197 15.07 25.67 -2.32
CA GLY A 197 14.85 24.27 -2.03
C GLY A 197 13.35 23.97 -2.10
N THR A 198 12.92 23.20 -3.07
CA THR A 198 11.55 22.64 -3.06
C THR A 198 11.62 21.26 -2.41
N THR A 199 11.08 21.16 -1.20
CA THR A 199 10.93 19.87 -0.51
C THR A 199 9.61 19.25 -0.96
N LEU A 200 9.68 18.16 -1.71
CA LEU A 200 8.50 17.39 -2.08
C LEU A 200 8.26 16.35 -0.98
N ILE A 201 7.24 16.56 -0.19
CA ILE A 201 6.85 15.64 0.89
C ILE A 201 5.62 14.86 0.43
N MET A 202 5.77 13.54 0.33
CA MET A 202 4.67 12.61 0.18
C MET A 202 4.48 11.84 1.47
N GLN A 203 3.32 11.96 2.09
CA GLN A 203 3.05 11.33 3.39
C GLN A 203 1.61 10.88 3.55
N PHE A 204 1.43 9.88 4.39
CA PHE A 204 0.13 9.43 4.85
C PHE A 204 -0.13 9.91 6.28
N LYS A 205 -1.38 10.27 6.55
CA LYS A 205 -1.84 10.48 7.93
C LYS A 205 -2.14 9.12 8.55
N VAL A 206 -1.27 8.61 9.42
CA VAL A 206 -1.34 7.24 9.97
C VAL A 206 -2.70 6.93 10.61
N LEU A 207 -3.23 7.84 11.43
CA LEU A 207 -4.55 7.64 12.06
C LEU A 207 -5.67 7.54 11.01
N GLN A 208 -5.62 8.39 9.99
CA GLN A 208 -6.57 8.35 8.88
C GLN A 208 -6.43 7.04 8.09
N ALA A 209 -5.21 6.56 7.87
CA ALA A 209 -4.95 5.30 7.20
C ALA A 209 -5.57 4.12 7.95
N ILE A 210 -5.44 4.06 9.27
CA ILE A 210 -6.02 3.02 10.11
C ILE A 210 -7.56 3.05 10.02
N VAL A 211 -8.18 4.22 10.21
CA VAL A 211 -9.64 4.35 10.21
C VAL A 211 -10.23 4.02 8.85
N ILE A 212 -9.67 4.58 7.78
CA ILE A 212 -10.18 4.34 6.42
C ILE A 212 -10.01 2.88 6.03
N SER A 213 -8.84 2.29 6.30
CA SER A 213 -8.59 0.88 5.97
C SER A 213 -9.49 -0.07 6.77
N PHE A 214 -9.79 0.26 8.02
CA PHE A 214 -10.75 -0.51 8.81
C PHE A 214 -12.13 -0.49 8.15
N VAL A 215 -12.67 0.69 7.89
CA VAL A 215 -14.01 0.83 7.29
C VAL A 215 -14.05 0.18 5.91
N TYR A 216 -13.04 0.44 5.07
CA TYR A 216 -12.96 -0.10 3.71
C TYR A 216 -12.90 -1.63 3.71
N SER A 217 -11.96 -2.21 4.46
CA SER A 217 -11.81 -3.66 4.53
C SER A 217 -13.02 -4.34 5.17
N PHE A 218 -13.61 -3.71 6.20
CA PHE A 218 -14.83 -4.23 6.84
C PHE A 218 -16.01 -4.27 5.87
N VAL A 219 -16.30 -3.17 5.18
CA VAL A 219 -17.45 -3.08 4.27
C VAL A 219 -17.30 -4.06 3.11
N ILE A 220 -16.13 -4.07 2.44
CA ILE A 220 -15.91 -4.94 1.27
C ILE A 220 -15.88 -6.41 1.66
N SER A 221 -15.19 -6.77 2.76
CA SER A 221 -15.18 -8.15 3.23
C SER A 221 -16.55 -8.60 3.75
N LEU A 222 -17.37 -7.70 4.33
CA LEU A 222 -18.73 -8.01 4.74
C LEU A 222 -19.63 -8.34 3.55
N ILE A 223 -19.48 -7.60 2.45
CA ILE A 223 -20.21 -7.91 1.19
C ILE A 223 -19.82 -9.32 0.72
N GLY A 224 -18.52 -9.61 0.63
CA GLY A 224 -18.03 -10.94 0.23
C GLY A 224 -18.53 -12.06 1.16
N TYR A 225 -18.57 -11.79 2.45
CA TYR A 225 -19.06 -12.74 3.45
C TYR A 225 -20.55 -13.05 3.28
N LYS A 226 -21.36 -12.04 2.99
CA LYS A 226 -22.80 -12.20 2.76
C LYS A 226 -23.13 -12.87 1.42
N LEU A 227 -22.32 -12.69 0.38
CA LEU A 227 -22.51 -13.36 -0.91
C LEU A 227 -22.49 -14.87 -0.77
N ASN A 228 -21.73 -15.42 0.18
CA ASN A 228 -21.68 -16.87 0.44
C ASN A 228 -22.78 -17.37 1.40
N SER A 229 -23.64 -16.50 1.91
CA SER A 229 -24.78 -16.89 2.77
C SER A 229 -26.09 -17.01 2.02
N ALA A 230 -26.08 -16.82 0.69
CA ALA A 230 -27.29 -16.81 -0.13
C ALA A 230 -27.63 -18.21 -0.72
N ASP A 231 -26.76 -19.20 -0.48
CA ASP A 231 -26.96 -20.62 -0.78
C ASP A 231 -27.25 -21.41 0.51
#